data_4cf912294308488050a0a35a98dabb3a
#
_entry.id   4cf912294308488050a0a35a98dabb3a
#
_cell.length_a   1.000
_cell.length_b   1.000
_cell.length_c   1.000
_cell.angle_alpha   90.00
_cell.angle_beta   90.00
_cell.angle_gamma   90.00
#
_symmetry.space_group_name_H-M   'P 1'
#
loop_
_entity.id
_entity.type
_entity.pdbx_description
1 polymer ?
#
loop_
_entity_poly.entity_id
_entity_poly.type
_entity_poly.pdbx_seq_one_letter_code
_entity_poly.pdbx_strand_id
1 'polypeptide(L)'
;MATFRDQEDAGAPQPLAPCLVKFTHCDRDIYSRSVPEQCPLCGRSPVSSWALEHAPVSIPNPFVNAHSEKCSFVLKPTKGHFLGEYDGCSDLHVGITSSKGIVHHYNESGTHKDASGWEQCVSVPLVPPDQHALIYQWDLYIEDFSHHDKWLPYRYDEKEHNCYTYALQFINGLLHLQEKRTFTKEEFTEKFVLPRSRRASKYITLCHEVSRNYYYVVDHPRYDGGE
;
A
#
# COMPACT_ATOMS: atom_id res chain seq x y z
N MET A 1 -37.76 32.40 2.43
CA MET A 1 -36.31 32.19 2.22
C MET A 1 -35.94 30.89 2.91
N ALA A 2 -35.81 29.84 2.15
CA ALA A 2 -35.43 28.50 2.65
C ALA A 2 -33.94 28.32 2.43
N THR A 3 -33.19 28.16 3.52
CA THR A 3 -31.80 27.88 3.51
C THR A 3 -31.61 26.37 3.23
N PHE A 4 -31.04 26.04 2.10
CA PHE A 4 -30.54 24.72 1.79
C PHE A 4 -29.35 24.44 2.72
N ARG A 5 -29.48 23.44 3.55
CA ARG A 5 -28.35 22.78 4.25
C ARG A 5 -27.75 21.79 3.28
N ASP A 6 -26.51 22.01 2.89
CA ASP A 6 -25.66 21.01 2.27
C ASP A 6 -25.44 19.91 3.32
N GLN A 7 -26.02 18.74 3.07
CA GLN A 7 -25.64 17.51 3.76
C GLN A 7 -24.31 17.06 3.16
N GLU A 8 -23.24 17.25 3.92
CA GLU A 8 -21.98 16.55 3.68
C GLU A 8 -22.27 15.05 3.73
N ASP A 9 -22.07 14.41 2.60
CA ASP A 9 -22.15 12.96 2.44
C ASP A 9 -21.01 12.35 3.26
N ALA A 10 -21.33 11.92 4.47
CA ALA A 10 -20.41 11.17 5.32
C ALA A 10 -20.13 9.84 4.62
N GLY A 11 -18.99 9.76 3.94
CA GLY A 11 -18.56 8.60 3.18
C GLY A 11 -18.80 7.31 3.95
N ALA A 12 -19.49 6.38 3.32
CA ALA A 12 -19.75 5.06 3.87
C ALA A 12 -18.44 4.42 4.35
N PRO A 13 -18.43 3.70 5.49
CA PRO A 13 -17.23 3.06 5.98
C PRO A 13 -16.68 2.13 4.89
N GLN A 14 -15.45 2.35 4.48
CA GLN A 14 -14.82 1.54 3.46
C GLN A 14 -14.81 0.07 3.91
N PRO A 15 -15.15 -0.88 3.03
CA PRO A 15 -15.14 -2.28 3.37
C PRO A 15 -13.73 -2.66 3.84
N LEU A 16 -13.65 -3.24 5.03
CA LEU A 16 -12.44 -3.87 5.54
C LEU A 16 -11.84 -4.73 4.44
N ALA A 17 -10.54 -4.57 4.19
CA ALA A 17 -9.85 -5.36 3.17
C ALA A 17 -10.16 -6.84 3.37
N PRO A 18 -10.44 -7.60 2.30
CA PRO A 18 -10.86 -8.99 2.41
C PRO A 18 -9.76 -9.78 3.16
N CYS A 19 -10.17 -10.49 4.21
CA CYS A 19 -9.29 -11.43 4.87
C CYS A 19 -9.06 -12.60 3.91
N LEU A 20 -7.80 -12.89 3.60
CA LEU A 20 -7.43 -14.07 2.84
C LEU A 20 -6.79 -15.10 3.76
N VAL A 21 -7.20 -16.35 3.60
CA VAL A 21 -6.65 -17.49 4.33
C VAL A 21 -6.03 -18.45 3.32
N LYS A 22 -4.85 -18.93 3.63
CA LYS A 22 -4.19 -20.03 2.94
C LYS A 22 -4.33 -21.30 3.78
N PHE A 23 -4.68 -22.42 3.17
CA PHE A 23 -4.61 -23.77 3.77
C PHE A 23 -4.13 -24.76 2.74
N THR A 24 -3.53 -25.86 3.20
CA THR A 24 -3.02 -26.92 2.32
C THR A 24 -3.90 -28.15 2.43
N HIS A 25 -4.39 -28.64 1.29
CA HIS A 25 -5.17 -29.88 1.18
C HIS A 25 -5.02 -30.47 -0.20
N CYS A 26 -4.99 -31.80 -0.33
CA CYS A 26 -4.76 -32.51 -1.62
C CYS A 26 -3.41 -32.13 -2.27
N ASP A 27 -2.35 -31.99 -1.49
CA ASP A 27 -1.01 -31.59 -1.93
C ASP A 27 -0.97 -30.23 -2.67
N ARG A 28 -1.93 -29.32 -2.34
CA ARG A 28 -2.05 -28.00 -2.97
C ARG A 28 -2.31 -26.92 -1.97
N ASP A 29 -1.77 -25.73 -2.23
CA ASP A 29 -2.10 -24.51 -1.50
C ASP A 29 -3.40 -23.92 -2.05
N ILE A 30 -4.37 -23.72 -1.16
CA ILE A 30 -5.68 -23.17 -1.49
C ILE A 30 -5.85 -21.86 -0.75
N TYR A 31 -6.24 -20.82 -1.48
CA TYR A 31 -6.51 -19.49 -0.96
C TYR A 31 -7.99 -19.21 -1.06
N SER A 32 -8.59 -18.67 0.01
CA SER A 32 -10.03 -18.33 0.09
C SER A 32 -10.25 -17.23 1.13
N ARG A 33 -11.49 -16.75 1.30
CA ARG A 33 -11.83 -15.77 2.34
C ARG A 33 -11.91 -16.40 3.74
N SER A 34 -12.21 -17.68 3.80
CA SER A 34 -12.26 -18.49 5.04
C SER A 34 -11.98 -19.94 4.66
N VAL A 35 -11.61 -20.78 5.61
CA VAL A 35 -11.53 -22.23 5.38
C VAL A 35 -12.93 -22.75 5.10
N PRO A 36 -13.22 -23.33 3.92
CA PRO A 36 -14.56 -23.80 3.59
C PRO A 36 -14.89 -25.11 4.35
N GLU A 37 -16.18 -25.39 4.52
CA GLU A 37 -16.63 -26.65 5.13
C GLU A 37 -16.26 -27.89 4.31
N GLN A 38 -16.16 -27.72 2.99
CA GLN A 38 -15.76 -28.77 2.05
C GLN A 38 -14.61 -28.27 1.18
N CYS A 39 -13.60 -29.12 0.99
CA CYS A 39 -12.50 -28.83 0.09
C CYS A 39 -13.02 -28.66 -1.35
N PRO A 40 -12.69 -27.55 -2.02
CA PRO A 40 -13.16 -27.31 -3.39
C PRO A 40 -12.59 -28.30 -4.41
N LEU A 41 -11.54 -29.05 -4.06
CA LEU A 41 -10.89 -29.99 -4.96
C LEU A 41 -11.44 -31.42 -4.81
N CYS A 42 -11.70 -31.89 -3.59
CA CYS A 42 -12.10 -33.27 -3.34
C CYS A 42 -13.44 -33.46 -2.62
N GLY A 43 -14.10 -32.36 -2.21
CA GLY A 43 -15.39 -32.38 -1.51
C GLY A 43 -15.34 -32.85 -0.05
N ARG A 44 -14.19 -33.27 0.46
CA ARG A 44 -14.04 -33.70 1.86
C ARG A 44 -13.96 -32.50 2.79
N SER A 45 -14.38 -32.67 4.06
CA SER A 45 -14.24 -31.60 5.06
C SER A 45 -12.78 -31.39 5.42
N PRO A 46 -12.19 -30.20 5.19
CA PRO A 46 -10.82 -29.90 5.59
C PRO A 46 -10.70 -29.64 7.10
N VAL A 47 -11.81 -29.42 7.79
CA VAL A 47 -11.86 -29.05 9.22
C VAL A 47 -11.99 -30.26 10.13
N SER A 48 -12.38 -31.44 9.62
CA SER A 48 -12.35 -32.67 10.40
C SER A 48 -10.88 -32.97 10.76
N SER A 49 -10.62 -33.09 12.02
CA SER A 49 -9.40 -32.92 12.83
C SER A 49 -8.04 -33.47 12.31
N TRP A 50 -7.99 -34.08 11.13
CA TRP A 50 -6.78 -34.71 10.59
C TRP A 50 -6.57 -34.51 9.08
N ALA A 51 -7.41 -33.67 8.45
CA ALA A 51 -7.41 -33.51 6.98
C ALA A 51 -6.58 -32.35 6.47
N LEU A 52 -6.17 -31.39 7.34
CA LEU A 52 -5.25 -30.31 6.97
C LEU A 52 -3.81 -30.76 7.25
N GLU A 53 -2.97 -30.69 6.24
CA GLU A 53 -1.53 -30.98 6.38
C GLU A 53 -0.83 -29.93 7.25
N HIS A 54 -1.30 -28.68 7.20
CA HIS A 54 -0.79 -27.56 7.99
C HIS A 54 -1.94 -26.68 8.48
N ALA A 55 -1.73 -26.01 9.61
CA ALA A 55 -2.70 -25.04 10.13
C ALA A 55 -2.95 -23.91 9.10
N PRO A 56 -4.20 -23.48 8.92
CA PRO A 56 -4.52 -22.35 8.06
C PRO A 56 -3.78 -21.09 8.48
N VAL A 57 -3.27 -20.34 7.49
CA VAL A 57 -2.50 -19.11 7.70
C VAL A 57 -3.27 -17.93 7.11
N SER A 58 -3.48 -16.90 7.92
CA SER A 58 -4.02 -15.64 7.43
C SER A 58 -2.96 -14.91 6.59
N ILE A 59 -3.34 -14.47 5.39
CA ILE A 59 -2.47 -13.70 4.52
C ILE A 59 -2.59 -12.22 4.93
N PRO A 60 -1.52 -11.59 5.44
CA PRO A 60 -1.58 -10.22 5.89
C PRO A 60 -1.86 -9.27 4.74
N ASN A 61 -2.79 -8.35 4.96
CA ASN A 61 -3.07 -7.27 4.04
C ASN A 61 -1.84 -6.34 3.92
N PRO A 62 -1.31 -6.11 2.71
CA PRO A 62 -0.16 -5.22 2.52
C PRO A 62 -0.53 -3.74 2.49
N PHE A 63 -1.81 -3.40 2.47
CA PHE A 63 -2.28 -2.02 2.40
C PHE A 63 -2.59 -1.48 3.79
N VAL A 64 -2.27 -0.21 3.96
CA VAL A 64 -2.50 0.54 5.19
C VAL A 64 -3.30 1.81 4.90
N ASN A 65 -3.93 2.36 5.93
CA ASN A 65 -4.43 3.71 5.89
C ASN A 65 -3.26 4.69 6.14
N ALA A 66 -2.90 5.49 5.13
CA ALA A 66 -1.80 6.45 5.23
C ALA A 66 -2.00 7.47 6.36
N HIS A 67 -3.24 7.76 6.72
CA HIS A 67 -3.56 8.69 7.82
C HIS A 67 -3.27 8.12 9.21
N SER A 68 -3.03 6.80 9.30
CA SER A 68 -2.52 6.13 10.50
C SER A 68 -1.00 5.95 10.49
N GLU A 69 -0.36 6.20 9.36
CA GLU A 69 1.10 6.08 9.18
C GLU A 69 1.78 7.41 9.49
N LYS A 70 2.87 7.35 10.25
CA LYS A 70 3.66 8.55 10.61
C LYS A 70 4.97 8.56 9.84
N CYS A 71 5.36 9.73 9.33
CA CYS A 71 6.68 9.95 8.73
C CYS A 71 7.04 8.86 7.71
N SER A 72 6.12 8.58 6.79
CA SER A 72 6.22 7.48 5.82
C SER A 72 6.09 7.99 4.39
N PHE A 73 6.78 7.35 3.47
CA PHE A 73 6.49 7.45 2.04
C PHE A 73 5.30 6.52 1.75
N VAL A 74 4.29 7.05 1.08
CA VAL A 74 3.06 6.31 0.76
C VAL A 74 2.78 6.35 -0.73
N LEU A 75 2.23 5.25 -1.24
CA LEU A 75 1.95 5.02 -2.65
C LEU A 75 0.54 4.50 -2.82
N LYS A 76 -0.22 5.08 -3.75
CA LYS A 76 -1.57 4.64 -4.13
C LYS A 76 -1.77 4.74 -5.66
N PRO A 77 -2.82 4.13 -6.25
CA PRO A 77 -3.24 4.47 -7.61
C PRO A 77 -3.62 5.95 -7.70
N THR A 78 -3.30 6.59 -8.82
CA THR A 78 -3.72 7.99 -9.06
C THR A 78 -5.24 8.11 -9.04
N LYS A 79 -5.95 7.10 -9.54
CA LYS A 79 -7.41 6.99 -9.52
C LYS A 79 -7.86 5.71 -8.84
N GLY A 80 -8.93 5.77 -8.04
CA GLY A 80 -9.49 4.61 -7.37
C GLY A 80 -8.61 4.03 -6.25
N HIS A 81 -8.75 2.71 -6.01
CA HIS A 81 -8.09 1.98 -4.93
C HIS A 81 -7.47 0.68 -5.46
N PHE A 82 -6.41 0.20 -4.83
CA PHE A 82 -5.69 -1.02 -5.23
C PHE A 82 -6.58 -2.27 -5.32
N LEU A 83 -7.53 -2.43 -4.41
CA LEU A 83 -8.44 -3.59 -4.38
C LEU A 83 -9.75 -3.36 -5.17
N GLY A 84 -9.88 -2.22 -5.83
CA GLY A 84 -11.04 -1.87 -6.65
C GLY A 84 -10.72 -1.93 -8.13
N GLU A 85 -10.49 -0.76 -8.71
CA GLU A 85 -10.39 -0.57 -10.16
C GLU A 85 -8.94 -0.58 -10.70
N TYR A 86 -7.95 -0.83 -9.83
CA TYR A 86 -6.56 -0.83 -10.27
C TYR A 86 -6.24 -2.01 -11.18
N ASP A 87 -5.85 -1.73 -12.41
CA ASP A 87 -5.58 -2.70 -13.48
C ASP A 87 -4.13 -3.25 -13.49
N GLY A 88 -3.28 -2.78 -12.58
CA GLY A 88 -1.86 -3.13 -12.51
C GLY A 88 -0.95 -2.31 -13.44
N CYS A 89 -1.50 -1.47 -14.30
CA CYS A 89 -0.78 -0.67 -15.31
C CYS A 89 -1.02 0.83 -15.16
N SER A 90 -2.11 1.25 -14.52
CA SER A 90 -2.45 2.65 -14.29
C SER A 90 -1.42 3.36 -13.42
N ASP A 91 -1.31 4.67 -13.61
CA ASP A 91 -0.36 5.51 -12.89
C ASP A 91 -0.55 5.47 -11.39
N LEU A 92 0.57 5.53 -10.70
CA LEU A 92 0.64 5.58 -9.25
C LEU A 92 1.01 6.99 -8.78
N HIS A 93 0.45 7.37 -7.66
CA HIS A 93 0.71 8.64 -7.01
C HIS A 93 1.38 8.41 -5.65
N VAL A 94 2.31 9.29 -5.28
CA VAL A 94 3.05 9.17 -4.02
C VAL A 94 2.94 10.43 -3.19
N GLY A 95 3.11 10.25 -1.87
CA GLY A 95 3.14 11.32 -0.90
C GLY A 95 4.00 10.99 0.31
N ILE A 96 4.14 11.95 1.19
CA ILE A 96 4.84 11.83 2.47
C ILE A 96 3.84 12.13 3.59
N THR A 97 3.73 11.24 4.56
CA THR A 97 2.88 11.51 5.73
C THR A 97 3.61 12.38 6.76
N SER A 98 2.87 13.31 7.35
CA SER A 98 3.31 14.05 8.54
C SER A 98 3.33 13.15 9.78
N SER A 99 3.79 13.67 10.91
CA SER A 99 3.69 12.97 12.21
C SER A 99 2.24 12.77 12.68
N LYS A 100 1.30 13.49 12.06
CA LYS A 100 -0.15 13.48 12.37
C LYS A 100 -0.99 12.75 11.32
N GLY A 101 -0.36 12.10 10.32
CA GLY A 101 -1.06 11.38 9.27
C GLY A 101 -1.65 12.27 8.17
N ILE A 102 -1.25 13.54 8.06
CA ILE A 102 -1.55 14.37 6.89
C ILE A 102 -0.60 13.97 5.77
N VAL A 103 -1.15 13.74 4.58
CA VAL A 103 -0.35 13.37 3.41
C VAL A 103 -0.01 14.62 2.60
N HIS A 104 1.29 14.90 2.48
CA HIS A 104 1.83 15.95 1.63
C HIS A 104 2.23 15.34 0.28
N HIS A 105 1.77 15.90 -0.81
CA HIS A 105 2.08 15.42 -2.15
C HIS A 105 2.10 16.57 -3.17
N TYR A 106 2.58 16.27 -4.39
CA TYR A 106 2.73 17.25 -5.45
C TYR A 106 2.13 16.72 -6.76
N ASN A 107 1.33 17.55 -7.44
CA ASN A 107 0.76 17.26 -8.75
C ASN A 107 0.76 18.52 -9.65
N GLU A 108 0.08 18.46 -10.78
CA GLU A 108 -0.02 19.55 -11.75
C GLU A 108 -0.66 20.84 -11.19
N SER A 109 -1.39 20.77 -10.08
CA SER A 109 -1.95 21.94 -9.39
C SER A 109 -1.09 22.43 -8.21
N GLY A 110 0.09 21.82 -8.00
CA GLY A 110 1.04 22.22 -6.96
C GLY A 110 1.09 21.24 -5.79
N THR A 111 1.51 21.73 -4.63
CA THR A 111 1.56 20.94 -3.39
C THR A 111 0.21 20.89 -2.70
N HIS A 112 -0.11 19.72 -2.15
CA HIS A 112 -1.37 19.44 -1.46
C HIS A 112 -1.12 18.81 -0.09
N LYS A 113 -2.13 18.93 0.78
CA LYS A 113 -2.17 18.37 2.13
C LYS A 113 -3.52 17.69 2.32
N ASP A 114 -3.52 16.38 2.32
CA ASP A 114 -4.74 15.58 2.41
C ASP A 114 -4.90 14.95 3.79
N ALA A 115 -6.08 15.10 4.38
CA ALA A 115 -6.50 14.43 5.61
C ALA A 115 -7.39 13.19 5.33
N SER A 116 -7.70 12.89 4.06
CA SER A 116 -8.50 11.76 3.60
C SER A 116 -8.12 11.35 2.18
N GLY A 117 -8.63 10.22 1.69
CA GLY A 117 -8.39 9.77 0.31
C GLY A 117 -7.11 8.96 0.09
N TRP A 118 -6.45 8.51 1.19
CA TRP A 118 -5.26 7.69 1.17
C TRP A 118 -5.40 6.44 2.07
N GLU A 119 -6.61 5.86 2.13
CA GLU A 119 -6.94 4.76 3.04
C GLU A 119 -6.41 3.39 2.60
N GLN A 120 -6.05 3.24 1.32
CA GLN A 120 -5.44 2.01 0.78
C GLN A 120 -4.10 2.32 0.11
N CYS A 121 -3.03 2.34 0.89
CA CYS A 121 -1.70 2.69 0.42
C CYS A 121 -0.69 1.57 0.69
N VAL A 122 0.33 1.49 -0.15
CA VAL A 122 1.59 0.83 0.20
C VAL A 122 2.43 1.85 0.97
N SER A 123 2.93 1.48 2.15
CA SER A 123 3.72 2.36 3.01
C SER A 123 5.16 1.90 3.14
N VAL A 124 6.07 2.89 3.13
CA VAL A 124 7.49 2.73 3.47
C VAL A 124 7.78 3.64 4.66
N PRO A 125 7.87 3.11 5.90
CA PRO A 125 8.29 3.90 7.05
C PRO A 125 9.69 4.48 6.83
N LEU A 126 9.84 5.78 7.06
CA LEU A 126 11.09 6.51 6.83
C LEU A 126 11.85 6.78 8.13
N VAL A 127 11.14 6.81 9.24
CA VAL A 127 11.70 7.14 10.57
C VAL A 127 11.40 6.00 11.54
N PRO A 128 12.42 5.43 12.17
CA PRO A 128 12.22 4.51 13.29
C PRO A 128 11.44 5.16 14.44
N PRO A 129 10.56 4.40 15.14
CA PRO A 129 9.72 4.95 16.21
C PRO A 129 10.47 5.59 17.38
N ASP A 130 11.72 5.22 17.59
CA ASP A 130 12.61 5.71 18.66
C ASP A 130 13.31 7.02 18.33
N GLN A 131 13.21 7.51 17.09
CA GLN A 131 13.82 8.80 16.69
C GLN A 131 12.89 10.00 16.97
N HIS A 132 12.55 10.22 18.23
CA HIS A 132 11.61 11.26 18.65
C HIS A 132 11.99 12.68 18.21
N ALA A 133 13.28 13.03 18.24
CA ALA A 133 13.75 14.34 17.83
C ALA A 133 13.46 14.62 16.35
N LEU A 134 13.64 13.63 15.47
CA LEU A 134 13.35 13.76 14.05
C LEU A 134 11.84 13.83 13.81
N ILE A 135 11.06 13.01 14.50
CA ILE A 135 9.58 13.03 14.39
C ILE A 135 9.04 14.41 14.82
N TYR A 136 9.58 15.00 15.89
CA TYR A 136 9.16 16.32 16.36
C TYR A 136 9.42 17.43 15.32
N GLN A 137 10.54 17.37 14.61
CA GLN A 137 10.91 18.36 13.60
C GLN A 137 10.34 18.07 12.21
N TRP A 138 9.84 16.85 11.99
CA TRP A 138 9.35 16.36 10.69
C TRP A 138 8.32 17.28 10.05
N ASP A 139 7.31 17.67 10.82
CA ASP A 139 6.19 18.49 10.32
C ASP A 139 6.65 19.89 9.91
N LEU A 140 7.66 20.45 10.60
CA LEU A 140 8.26 21.73 10.21
C LEU A 140 9.04 21.61 8.90
N TYR A 141 9.84 20.54 8.77
CA TYR A 141 10.64 20.32 7.56
C TYR A 141 9.76 20.07 6.31
N ILE A 142 8.69 19.26 6.44
CA ILE A 142 7.85 18.99 5.29
C ILE A 142 7.00 20.21 4.91
N GLU A 143 6.63 21.02 5.88
CA GLU A 143 5.90 22.26 5.67
C GLU A 143 6.76 23.27 4.90
N ASP A 144 7.96 23.57 5.39
CA ASP A 144 8.92 24.46 4.73
C ASP A 144 9.28 23.97 3.33
N PHE A 145 9.59 22.68 3.19
CA PHE A 145 9.90 22.06 1.91
C PHE A 145 8.76 22.18 0.89
N SER A 146 7.50 22.04 1.33
CA SER A 146 6.31 22.12 0.48
C SER A 146 6.04 23.54 -0.04
N HIS A 147 6.46 24.57 0.71
CA HIS A 147 6.28 25.98 0.33
C HIS A 147 7.36 26.51 -0.63
N HIS A 148 8.36 25.72 -0.94
CA HIS A 148 9.43 26.19 -1.82
C HIS A 148 8.95 26.38 -3.28
N ASP A 149 9.38 27.46 -3.93
CA ASP A 149 9.01 27.82 -5.32
C ASP A 149 9.22 26.72 -6.36
N LYS A 150 10.10 25.76 -6.08
CA LYS A 150 10.32 24.61 -6.97
C LYS A 150 9.09 23.70 -7.14
N TRP A 151 8.10 23.79 -6.24
CA TRP A 151 6.88 22.98 -6.27
C TRP A 151 5.64 23.77 -6.75
N LEU A 152 5.86 24.87 -7.43
CA LEU A 152 4.75 25.62 -8.05
C LEU A 152 4.12 24.83 -9.20
N PRO A 153 2.82 24.98 -9.49
CA PRO A 153 2.08 24.20 -10.48
C PRO A 153 2.75 24.15 -11.86
N TYR A 154 3.22 25.29 -12.35
CA TYR A 154 3.81 25.42 -13.69
C TYR A 154 5.18 24.69 -13.84
N ARG A 155 5.74 24.19 -12.76
CA ARG A 155 6.99 23.43 -12.75
C ARG A 155 6.77 21.93 -12.80
N TYR A 156 5.50 21.47 -12.68
CA TYR A 156 5.20 20.05 -12.77
C TYR A 156 5.52 19.48 -14.14
N ASP A 157 6.20 18.36 -14.15
CA ASP A 157 6.50 17.56 -15.33
C ASP A 157 6.39 16.08 -14.97
N GLU A 158 5.57 15.34 -15.70
CA GLU A 158 5.26 13.93 -15.39
C GLU A 158 6.51 13.03 -15.38
N LYS A 159 7.54 13.36 -16.16
CA LYS A 159 8.74 12.53 -16.29
C LYS A 159 9.81 12.88 -15.28
N GLU A 160 10.13 14.19 -15.17
CA GLU A 160 11.32 14.66 -14.47
C GLU A 160 11.01 15.36 -13.14
N HIS A 161 9.84 15.99 -13.02
CA HIS A 161 9.51 16.83 -11.85
C HIS A 161 8.09 16.59 -11.33
N ASN A 162 7.87 15.40 -10.77
CA ASN A 162 6.56 14.86 -10.39
C ASN A 162 6.47 14.54 -8.90
N CYS A 163 5.37 13.89 -8.49
CA CYS A 163 5.13 13.44 -7.13
C CYS A 163 6.28 12.58 -6.55
N TYR A 164 6.89 11.72 -7.36
CA TYR A 164 8.01 10.89 -6.90
C TYR A 164 9.27 11.71 -6.65
N THR A 165 9.56 12.66 -7.55
CA THR A 165 10.68 13.59 -7.40
C THR A 165 10.51 14.44 -6.13
N TYR A 166 9.28 14.91 -5.85
CA TYR A 166 8.94 15.64 -4.62
C TYR A 166 9.27 14.82 -3.38
N ALA A 167 8.74 13.59 -3.30
CA ALA A 167 8.94 12.73 -2.14
C ALA A 167 10.42 12.36 -1.93
N LEU A 168 11.12 11.99 -3.02
CA LEU A 168 12.53 11.60 -2.93
C LEU A 168 13.44 12.77 -2.57
N GLN A 169 13.19 13.98 -3.08
CA GLN A 169 13.97 15.16 -2.71
C GLN A 169 13.78 15.55 -1.24
N PHE A 170 12.56 15.40 -0.71
CA PHE A 170 12.32 15.57 0.72
C PHE A 170 13.13 14.58 1.54
N ILE A 171 13.07 13.29 1.21
CA ILE A 171 13.83 12.22 1.88
C ILE A 171 15.33 12.52 1.83
N ASN A 172 15.85 12.87 0.66
CA ASN A 172 17.27 13.16 0.46
C ASN A 172 17.71 14.42 1.22
N GLY A 173 16.85 15.43 1.31
CA GLY A 173 17.10 16.62 2.15
C GLY A 173 17.31 16.26 3.62
N LEU A 174 16.43 15.39 4.17
CA LEU A 174 16.58 14.92 5.54
C LEU A 174 17.84 14.06 5.75
N LEU A 175 18.17 13.20 4.79
CA LEU A 175 19.40 12.40 4.85
C LEU A 175 20.64 13.29 4.83
N HIS A 176 20.64 14.32 3.99
CA HIS A 176 21.73 15.29 3.92
C HIS A 176 21.93 16.04 5.24
N LEU A 177 20.83 16.48 5.90
CA LEU A 177 20.90 17.10 7.23
C LEU A 177 21.48 16.16 8.30
N GLN A 178 21.39 14.84 8.10
CA GLN A 178 21.94 13.82 8.98
C GLN A 178 23.32 13.33 8.53
N GLU A 179 23.95 13.99 7.54
CA GLU A 179 25.23 13.60 6.94
C GLU A 179 25.22 12.15 6.40
N LYS A 180 24.03 11.67 5.97
CA LYS A 180 23.84 10.34 5.40
C LYS A 180 23.85 10.40 3.88
N ARG A 181 24.21 9.24 3.26
CA ARG A 181 24.16 9.08 1.81
C ARG A 181 22.72 9.21 1.31
N THR A 182 22.54 9.98 0.27
CA THR A 182 21.28 10.14 -0.47
C THR A 182 21.04 8.97 -1.43
N PHE A 183 19.81 8.83 -1.92
CA PHE A 183 19.41 7.82 -2.88
C PHE A 183 19.14 8.43 -4.26
N THR A 184 19.47 7.69 -5.32
CA THR A 184 18.87 7.92 -6.64
C THR A 184 17.43 7.39 -6.65
N LYS A 185 16.68 7.71 -7.71
CA LYS A 185 15.31 7.22 -7.89
C LYS A 185 15.29 5.68 -7.99
N GLU A 186 16.22 5.12 -8.75
CA GLU A 186 16.40 3.68 -8.94
C GLU A 186 16.74 2.98 -7.62
N GLU A 187 17.75 3.47 -6.91
CA GLU A 187 18.19 2.88 -5.63
C GLU A 187 17.06 2.87 -4.58
N PHE A 188 16.32 3.98 -4.46
CA PHE A 188 15.21 4.06 -3.51
C PHE A 188 14.07 3.12 -3.92
N THR A 189 13.75 3.09 -5.22
CA THR A 189 12.70 2.22 -5.76
C THR A 189 13.05 0.75 -5.55
N GLU A 190 14.24 0.31 -5.93
CA GLU A 190 14.66 -1.09 -5.80
C GLU A 190 14.71 -1.55 -4.35
N LYS A 191 15.22 -0.71 -3.48
CA LYS A 191 15.44 -1.08 -2.07
C LYS A 191 14.16 -1.06 -1.24
N PHE A 192 13.28 -0.09 -1.43
CA PHE A 192 12.17 0.16 -0.51
C PHE A 192 10.78 -0.03 -1.15
N VAL A 193 10.58 0.44 -2.37
CA VAL A 193 9.27 0.45 -3.02
C VAL A 193 8.97 -0.89 -3.66
N LEU A 194 9.87 -1.40 -4.48
CA LEU A 194 9.66 -2.60 -5.29
C LEU A 194 9.32 -3.86 -4.47
N PRO A 195 9.97 -4.17 -3.33
CA PRO A 195 9.60 -5.34 -2.53
C PRO A 195 8.18 -5.27 -1.97
N ARG A 196 7.73 -4.07 -1.61
CA ARG A 196 6.38 -3.82 -1.09
C ARG A 196 5.33 -3.87 -2.21
N SER A 197 5.61 -3.25 -3.34
CA SER A 197 4.75 -3.27 -4.52
C SER A 197 4.56 -4.69 -5.06
N ARG A 198 5.60 -5.51 -5.06
CA ARG A 198 5.50 -6.94 -5.44
C ARG A 198 4.59 -7.72 -4.50
N ARG A 199 4.66 -7.46 -3.18
CA ARG A 199 3.75 -8.07 -2.21
C ARG A 199 2.31 -7.60 -2.42
N ALA A 200 2.11 -6.30 -2.65
CA ALA A 200 0.81 -5.72 -2.96
C ALA A 200 0.21 -6.32 -4.23
N SER A 201 0.98 -6.41 -5.31
CA SER A 201 0.54 -7.01 -6.57
C SER A 201 0.08 -8.47 -6.42
N LYS A 202 0.86 -9.30 -5.69
CA LYS A 202 0.46 -10.68 -5.40
C LYS A 202 -0.85 -10.74 -4.61
N TYR A 203 -1.01 -9.86 -3.63
CA TYR A 203 -2.23 -9.80 -2.82
C TYR A 203 -3.44 -9.37 -3.66
N ILE A 204 -3.30 -8.37 -4.54
CA ILE A 204 -4.35 -7.93 -5.48
C ILE A 204 -4.78 -9.10 -6.37
N THR A 205 -3.83 -9.81 -6.96
CA THR A 205 -4.11 -10.99 -7.79
C THR A 205 -4.91 -12.04 -7.02
N LEU A 206 -4.47 -12.38 -5.80
CA LEU A 206 -5.20 -13.34 -4.95
C LEU A 206 -6.60 -12.85 -4.62
N CYS A 207 -6.78 -11.57 -4.27
CA CYS A 207 -8.10 -10.98 -4.01
C CYS A 207 -9.02 -11.08 -5.21
N HIS A 208 -8.53 -10.76 -6.41
CA HIS A 208 -9.31 -10.84 -7.65
C HIS A 208 -9.69 -12.27 -7.98
N GLU A 209 -8.75 -13.23 -7.89
CA GLU A 209 -9.02 -14.65 -8.17
C GLU A 209 -10.02 -15.23 -7.18
N VAL A 210 -9.84 -14.98 -5.88
CA VAL A 210 -10.77 -15.45 -4.84
C VAL A 210 -12.13 -14.78 -4.96
N SER A 211 -12.19 -13.49 -5.36
CA SER A 211 -13.47 -12.79 -5.56
C SER A 211 -14.25 -13.33 -6.78
N ARG A 212 -13.56 -13.75 -7.82
CA ARG A 212 -14.14 -14.28 -9.05
C ARG A 212 -14.55 -15.75 -8.91
N ASN A 213 -13.70 -16.56 -8.29
CA ASN A 213 -13.80 -18.02 -8.28
C ASN A 213 -14.10 -18.61 -6.90
N TYR A 214 -14.28 -17.77 -5.84
CA TYR A 214 -14.41 -18.15 -4.42
C TYR A 214 -13.16 -18.75 -3.79
N TYR A 215 -12.26 -19.33 -4.56
CA TYR A 215 -10.96 -19.86 -4.14
C TYR A 215 -9.95 -19.76 -5.28
N TYR A 216 -8.68 -19.84 -4.91
CA TYR A 216 -7.56 -19.92 -5.85
C TYR A 216 -6.61 -21.03 -5.41
N VAL A 217 -6.13 -21.83 -6.36
CA VAL A 217 -5.29 -23.01 -6.10
C VAL A 217 -3.92 -22.80 -6.73
N VAL A 218 -2.88 -23.10 -5.97
CA VAL A 218 -1.49 -23.13 -6.44
C VAL A 218 -0.96 -24.56 -6.30
N ASP A 219 -0.51 -25.11 -7.42
CA ASP A 219 0.16 -26.42 -7.44
C ASP A 219 1.57 -26.28 -6.84
N HIS A 220 1.93 -27.18 -5.94
CA HIS A 220 3.32 -27.31 -5.54
C HIS A 220 4.12 -27.89 -6.72
N PRO A 221 5.25 -27.29 -7.10
CA PRO A 221 6.12 -27.93 -8.07
C PRO A 221 6.50 -29.32 -7.52
N ARG A 222 6.15 -30.38 -8.23
CA ARG A 222 6.67 -31.71 -7.88
C ARG A 222 8.18 -31.63 -8.05
N TYR A 223 8.90 -31.77 -6.96
CA TYR A 223 10.30 -32.13 -7.05
C TYR A 223 10.33 -33.56 -7.62
N ASP A 224 10.48 -33.69 -8.92
CA ASP A 224 10.93 -34.93 -9.51
C ASP A 224 12.35 -35.16 -8.97
N GLY A 225 12.44 -35.94 -7.89
CA GLY A 225 13.70 -36.46 -7.37
C GLY A 225 14.27 -37.32 -8.47
N GLY A 226 15.17 -36.73 -9.27
CA GLY A 226 16.02 -37.52 -10.18
C GLY A 226 16.88 -38.44 -9.33
N GLU A 227 16.68 -39.73 -9.50
CA GLU A 227 17.60 -40.79 -9.11
C GLU A 227 18.96 -40.65 -9.84
#